data_323bbea61cf65a728556440e1b4a6bbd
#
_entry.id   323bbea61cf65a728556440e1b4a6bbd
#
_cell.length_a   1.000
_cell.length_b   1.000
_cell.length_c   1.000
_cell.angle_alpha   90.00
_cell.angle_beta   90.00
_cell.angle_gamma   90.00
#
_symmetry.space_group_name_H-M   'P 1'
#
loop_
_entity.id
_entity.type
_entity.pdbx_description
1 polymer ?
#
loop_
_entity_poly.entity_id
_entity_poly.type
_entity_poly.pdbx_seq_one_letter_code
_entity_poly.pdbx_strand_id
1 'polypeptide(L)'
;METGIENHQAKRPTFLTVLCILTFVWAGVSILLSLTQIPSLYVPTVDNPQLQVSMEQLNDVNPEMAKGMTSVLEELDKHKISNWILSFVGNCFSLMGALMMWHLQKRGFYIYAAAELIPSIISLSTSGLSGIAGMLGSFGPMVEGVMAITIALIFICDIVFIILYGLNLKHMS
;
A
#
# COMPACT_ATOMS: atom_id res chain seq x y z
N MET A 1 57.05 -0.53 -4.52
CA MET A 1 55.88 -1.04 -5.28
C MET A 1 54.65 -0.87 -4.39
N GLU A 2 54.05 0.31 -4.46
CA GLU A 2 52.75 0.54 -3.80
C GLU A 2 51.67 0.00 -4.70
N THR A 3 51.08 -1.13 -4.34
CA THR A 3 49.83 -1.61 -4.96
C THR A 3 48.70 -0.74 -4.45
N GLY A 4 48.44 0.33 -5.19
CA GLY A 4 47.21 1.11 -4.99
C GLY A 4 45.99 0.23 -5.20
N ILE A 5 45.41 -0.26 -4.10
CA ILE A 5 44.09 -0.83 -4.10
C ILE A 5 43.14 0.36 -4.28
N GLU A 6 42.90 0.74 -5.56
CA GLU A 6 41.80 1.63 -5.89
C GLU A 6 40.51 0.92 -5.47
N ASN A 7 40.00 1.33 -4.34
CA ASN A 7 38.68 0.96 -3.87
C ASN A 7 37.67 1.58 -4.82
N HIS A 8 37.37 0.90 -5.93
CA HIS A 8 36.26 1.21 -6.83
C HIS A 8 34.95 0.96 -6.07
N GLN A 9 34.65 1.81 -5.08
CA GLN A 9 33.28 1.89 -4.59
C GLN A 9 32.42 2.36 -5.75
N ALA A 10 31.60 1.46 -6.26
CA ALA A 10 30.64 1.76 -7.32
C ALA A 10 29.81 2.98 -6.88
N LYS A 11 30.03 4.12 -7.56
CA LYS A 11 29.37 5.38 -7.23
C LYS A 11 27.86 5.19 -7.43
N ARG A 12 27.11 5.29 -6.37
CA ARG A 12 25.63 5.18 -6.45
C ARG A 12 25.09 6.27 -7.36
N PRO A 13 24.19 5.93 -8.30
CA PRO A 13 23.49 6.95 -9.06
C PRO A 13 22.66 7.82 -8.10
N THR A 14 22.75 9.13 -8.23
CA THR A 14 21.98 10.10 -7.40
C THR A 14 20.48 9.81 -7.48
N PHE A 15 20.02 9.40 -8.64
CA PHE A 15 18.61 9.04 -8.86
C PHE A 15 18.17 7.85 -7.99
N LEU A 16 18.97 6.79 -7.90
CA LEU A 16 18.69 5.65 -7.02
C LEU A 16 18.65 6.05 -5.55
N THR A 17 19.55 6.94 -5.14
CA THR A 17 19.57 7.47 -3.77
C THR A 17 18.27 8.20 -3.42
N VAL A 18 17.78 9.07 -4.33
CA VAL A 18 16.51 9.78 -4.13
C VAL A 18 15.33 8.81 -4.04
N LEU A 19 15.26 7.81 -4.92
CA LEU A 19 14.21 6.79 -4.87
C LEU A 19 14.21 6.02 -3.54
N CYS A 20 15.37 5.57 -3.09
CA CYS A 20 15.49 4.87 -1.81
C CYS A 20 15.05 5.74 -0.63
N ILE A 21 15.42 7.03 -0.62
CA ILE A 21 15.00 7.97 0.44
C ILE A 21 13.48 8.12 0.44
N LEU A 22 12.85 8.30 -0.74
CA LEU A 22 11.40 8.39 -0.85
C LEU A 22 10.71 7.14 -0.33
N THR A 23 11.21 5.96 -0.71
CA THR A 23 10.68 4.68 -0.21
C THR A 23 10.87 4.52 1.29
N PHE A 24 12.01 4.93 1.86
CA PHE A 24 12.23 4.88 3.31
C PHE A 24 11.27 5.78 4.07
N VAL A 25 11.06 7.01 3.59
CA VAL A 25 10.09 7.94 4.20
C VAL A 25 8.69 7.36 4.13
N TRP A 26 8.27 6.89 2.95
CA TRP A 26 6.94 6.33 2.75
C TRP A 26 6.70 5.07 3.60
N ALA A 27 7.59 4.08 3.51
CA ALA A 27 7.47 2.84 4.27
C ALA A 27 7.57 3.09 5.79
N GLY A 28 8.45 3.99 6.22
CA GLY A 28 8.58 4.36 7.63
C GLY A 28 7.30 5.00 8.18
N VAL A 29 6.72 5.96 7.46
CA VAL A 29 5.45 6.57 7.84
C VAL A 29 4.32 5.53 7.83
N SER A 30 4.25 4.67 6.82
CA SER A 30 3.23 3.63 6.72
C SER A 30 3.32 2.62 7.88
N ILE A 31 4.52 2.23 8.29
CA ILE A 31 4.73 1.34 9.45
C ILE A 31 4.26 2.03 10.73
N LEU A 32 4.64 3.29 10.95
CA LEU A 32 4.21 4.04 12.13
C LEU A 32 2.68 4.17 12.19
N LEU A 33 2.04 4.53 11.06
CA LEU A 33 0.58 4.61 10.98
C LEU A 33 -0.08 3.25 11.23
N SER A 34 0.49 2.15 10.73
CA SER A 34 0.00 0.81 10.98
C SER A 34 0.03 0.45 12.47
N LEU A 35 1.05 0.87 13.20
CA LEU A 35 1.13 0.66 14.66
C LEU A 35 0.05 1.42 15.42
N THR A 36 -0.29 2.64 15.00
CA THR A 36 -1.37 3.42 15.63
C THR A 36 -2.75 2.81 15.39
N GLN A 37 -2.90 1.98 14.37
CA GLN A 37 -4.16 1.30 14.05
C GLN A 37 -4.40 0.03 14.88
N ILE A 38 -3.39 -0.49 15.61
CA ILE A 38 -3.53 -1.74 16.39
C ILE A 38 -4.75 -1.72 17.34
N PRO A 39 -5.00 -0.68 18.14
CA PRO A 39 -6.16 -0.66 19.02
C PRO A 39 -7.49 -0.79 18.27
N SER A 40 -7.59 -0.19 17.07
CA SER A 40 -8.80 -0.22 16.26
C SER A 40 -9.08 -1.57 15.62
N LEU A 41 -8.09 -2.49 15.56
CA LEU A 41 -8.29 -3.83 15.01
C LEU A 41 -9.23 -4.70 15.85
N TYR A 42 -9.31 -4.42 17.15
CA TYR A 42 -10.13 -5.18 18.11
C TYR A 42 -11.52 -4.60 18.31
N VAL A 43 -11.78 -3.41 17.76
CA VAL A 43 -13.09 -2.74 17.84
C VAL A 43 -13.74 -2.79 16.47
N PRO A 44 -14.98 -3.30 16.34
CA PRO A 44 -15.70 -3.24 15.07
C PRO A 44 -15.81 -1.79 14.58
N THR A 45 -15.62 -1.58 13.29
CA THR A 45 -15.67 -0.24 12.70
C THR A 45 -17.05 0.39 12.86
N VAL A 46 -18.09 -0.45 12.85
CA VAL A 46 -19.49 -0.05 13.02
C VAL A 46 -19.77 0.51 14.43
N ASP A 47 -18.99 0.10 15.44
CA ASP A 47 -19.16 0.56 16.83
C ASP A 47 -18.47 1.92 17.10
N ASN A 48 -17.85 2.52 16.11
CA ASN A 48 -17.27 3.85 16.25
C ASN A 48 -18.37 4.92 16.39
N PRO A 49 -18.44 5.66 17.53
CA PRO A 49 -19.53 6.61 17.79
C PRO A 49 -19.66 7.71 16.72
N GLN A 50 -18.53 8.17 16.17
CA GLN A 50 -18.52 9.19 15.10
C GLN A 50 -19.11 8.64 13.82
N LEU A 51 -18.82 7.37 13.50
CA LEU A 51 -19.36 6.71 12.33
C LEU A 51 -20.87 6.47 12.49
N GLN A 52 -21.32 6.03 13.66
CA GLN A 52 -22.75 5.81 13.95
C GLN A 52 -23.57 7.08 13.73
N VAL A 53 -23.12 8.23 14.25
CA VAL A 53 -23.78 9.52 14.01
C VAL A 53 -23.82 9.87 12.51
N SER A 54 -22.73 9.63 11.79
CA SER A 54 -22.68 9.89 10.35
C SER A 54 -23.60 8.94 9.56
N MET A 55 -23.69 7.68 9.99
CA MET A 55 -24.57 6.68 9.39
C MET A 55 -26.05 6.97 9.66
N GLU A 56 -26.40 7.45 10.85
CA GLU A 56 -27.75 7.88 11.19
C GLU A 56 -28.18 9.06 10.31
N GLN A 57 -27.33 10.07 10.17
CA GLN A 57 -27.58 11.21 9.27
C GLN A 57 -27.72 10.77 7.81
N LEU A 58 -26.90 9.82 7.37
CA LEU A 58 -26.97 9.28 6.02
C LEU A 58 -28.26 8.47 5.80
N ASN A 59 -28.69 7.70 6.82
CA ASN A 59 -29.92 6.93 6.76
C ASN A 59 -31.17 7.82 6.64
N ASP A 60 -31.15 9.00 7.26
CA ASP A 60 -32.23 9.99 7.14
C ASP A 60 -32.32 10.59 5.73
N VAL A 61 -31.19 10.73 5.04
CA VAL A 61 -31.14 11.31 3.69
C VAL A 61 -31.29 10.25 2.59
N ASN A 62 -30.62 9.10 2.74
CA ASN A 62 -30.63 8.02 1.78
C ASN A 62 -30.43 6.64 2.45
N PRO A 63 -31.53 5.95 2.81
CA PRO A 63 -31.48 4.69 3.53
C PRO A 63 -30.82 3.55 2.74
N GLU A 64 -30.88 3.56 1.40
CA GLU A 64 -30.24 2.53 0.58
C GLU A 64 -28.71 2.68 0.59
N MET A 65 -28.23 3.92 0.56
CA MET A 65 -26.81 4.23 0.65
C MET A 65 -26.26 3.88 2.05
N ALA A 66 -27.02 4.15 3.11
CA ALA A 66 -26.64 3.77 4.48
C ALA A 66 -26.49 2.25 4.64
N LYS A 67 -27.45 1.47 4.11
CA LYS A 67 -27.38 -0.01 4.10
C LYS A 67 -26.18 -0.53 3.30
N GLY A 68 -25.95 0.04 2.11
CA GLY A 68 -24.80 -0.31 1.29
C GLY A 68 -23.49 -0.05 2.04
N MET A 69 -23.37 1.09 2.69
CA MET A 69 -22.19 1.43 3.49
C MET A 69 -21.97 0.50 4.68
N THR A 70 -23.04 0.13 5.39
CA THR A 70 -22.96 -0.82 6.52
C THR A 70 -22.46 -2.18 6.05
N SER A 71 -22.99 -2.71 4.95
CA SER A 71 -22.56 -4.01 4.41
C SER A 71 -21.08 -4.01 3.98
N VAL A 72 -20.61 -2.89 3.43
CA VAL A 72 -19.20 -2.71 3.05
C VAL A 72 -18.30 -2.68 4.28
N LEU A 73 -18.70 -1.95 5.34
CA LEU A 73 -17.94 -1.87 6.58
C LEU A 73 -17.85 -3.22 7.29
N GLU A 74 -18.95 -3.98 7.32
CA GLU A 74 -18.95 -5.35 7.85
C GLU A 74 -18.02 -6.29 7.06
N GLU A 75 -18.01 -6.18 5.75
CA GLU A 75 -17.13 -6.98 4.91
C GLU A 75 -15.65 -6.61 5.09
N LEU A 76 -15.35 -5.30 5.21
CA LEU A 76 -14.01 -4.82 5.54
C LEU A 76 -13.55 -5.29 6.92
N ASP A 77 -14.43 -5.30 7.91
CA ASP A 77 -14.12 -5.75 9.28
C ASP A 77 -13.80 -7.24 9.33
N LYS A 78 -14.44 -8.09 8.53
CA LYS A 78 -14.12 -9.53 8.44
C LYS A 78 -12.66 -9.80 8.06
N HIS A 79 -12.10 -8.97 7.18
CA HIS A 79 -10.74 -9.14 6.67
C HIS A 79 -9.73 -8.14 7.27
N LYS A 80 -10.15 -7.31 8.24
CA LYS A 80 -9.39 -6.21 8.79
C LYS A 80 -8.03 -6.63 9.33
N ILE A 81 -7.98 -7.66 10.16
CA ILE A 81 -6.74 -8.15 10.75
C ILE A 81 -5.83 -8.74 9.66
N SER A 82 -6.39 -9.52 8.74
CA SER A 82 -5.64 -10.13 7.64
C SER A 82 -5.03 -9.06 6.72
N ASN A 83 -5.83 -8.06 6.35
CA ASN A 83 -5.37 -6.96 5.51
C ASN A 83 -4.32 -6.10 6.22
N TRP A 84 -4.48 -5.87 7.54
CA TRP A 84 -3.48 -5.16 8.34
C TRP A 84 -2.15 -5.91 8.37
N ILE A 85 -2.18 -7.22 8.66
CA ILE A 85 -0.96 -8.06 8.67
C ILE A 85 -0.27 -8.02 7.30
N LEU A 86 -1.05 -8.18 6.23
CA LEU A 86 -0.53 -8.19 4.87
C LEU A 86 0.14 -6.86 4.52
N SER A 87 -0.48 -5.74 4.85
CA SER A 87 0.06 -4.39 4.62
C SER A 87 1.31 -4.13 5.48
N PHE A 88 1.28 -4.50 6.76
CA PHE A 88 2.41 -4.32 7.66
C PHE A 88 3.63 -5.12 7.20
N VAL A 89 3.44 -6.40 6.89
CA VAL A 89 4.49 -7.29 6.38
C VAL A 89 5.01 -6.80 5.03
N GLY A 90 4.11 -6.39 4.11
CA GLY A 90 4.47 -5.78 2.83
C GLY A 90 5.37 -4.56 2.99
N ASN A 91 5.00 -3.62 3.87
CA ASN A 91 5.82 -2.43 4.16
C ASN A 91 7.20 -2.78 4.75
N CYS A 92 7.28 -3.79 5.60
CA CYS A 92 8.56 -4.27 6.14
C CYS A 92 9.46 -4.86 5.05
N PHE A 93 8.90 -5.65 4.14
CA PHE A 93 9.65 -6.21 3.01
C PHE A 93 10.02 -5.13 1.98
N SER A 94 9.16 -4.16 1.72
CA SER A 94 9.45 -3.00 0.88
C SER A 94 10.64 -2.21 1.42
N LEU A 95 10.65 -1.93 2.73
CA LEU A 95 11.75 -1.27 3.42
C LEU A 95 13.05 -2.08 3.31
N MET A 96 12.99 -3.40 3.54
CA MET A 96 14.15 -4.29 3.42
C MET A 96 14.67 -4.34 1.97
N GLY A 97 13.79 -4.41 0.99
CA GLY A 97 14.14 -4.33 -0.43
C GLY A 97 14.87 -3.02 -0.77
N ALA A 98 14.34 -1.89 -0.30
CA ALA A 98 14.96 -0.58 -0.47
C ALA A 98 16.33 -0.48 0.22
N LEU A 99 16.51 -1.06 1.41
CA LEU A 99 17.81 -1.14 2.11
C LEU A 99 18.83 -1.95 1.30
N MET A 100 18.42 -3.09 0.74
CA MET A 100 19.30 -3.90 -0.10
C MET A 100 19.68 -3.16 -1.40
N MET A 101 18.74 -2.43 -2.02
CA MET A 101 19.03 -1.57 -3.18
C MET A 101 19.92 -0.39 -2.81
N TRP A 102 19.80 0.14 -1.60
CA TRP A 102 20.73 1.13 -1.05
C TRP A 102 22.16 0.60 -1.00
N HIS A 103 22.33 -0.70 -0.75
CA HIS A 103 23.63 -1.40 -0.81
C HIS A 103 23.99 -1.92 -2.21
N LEU A 104 23.30 -1.44 -3.26
CA LEU A 104 23.52 -1.80 -4.67
C LEU A 104 23.29 -3.30 -4.97
N GLN A 105 22.50 -3.99 -4.18
CA GLN A 105 22.17 -5.40 -4.41
C GLN A 105 20.94 -5.55 -5.30
N LYS A 106 21.08 -6.22 -6.45
CA LYS A 106 19.97 -6.52 -7.38
C LYS A 106 18.82 -7.31 -6.73
N ARG A 107 19.14 -8.16 -5.75
CA ARG A 107 18.13 -8.95 -5.01
C ARG A 107 17.11 -8.06 -4.30
N GLY A 108 17.53 -6.86 -3.86
CA GLY A 108 16.65 -5.89 -3.24
C GLY A 108 15.49 -5.45 -4.14
N PHE A 109 15.74 -5.32 -5.44
CA PHE A 109 14.69 -4.99 -6.41
C PHE A 109 13.59 -6.05 -6.47
N TYR A 110 13.97 -7.33 -6.53
CA TYR A 110 12.98 -8.42 -6.58
C TYR A 110 12.16 -8.50 -5.30
N ILE A 111 12.79 -8.28 -4.12
CA ILE A 111 12.10 -8.26 -2.83
C ILE A 111 11.13 -7.07 -2.78
N TYR A 112 11.57 -5.88 -3.21
CA TYR A 112 10.74 -4.70 -3.28
C TYR A 112 9.53 -4.90 -4.22
N ALA A 113 9.77 -5.35 -5.44
CA ALA A 113 8.72 -5.59 -6.43
C ALA A 113 7.71 -6.65 -5.94
N ALA A 114 8.18 -7.71 -5.28
CA ALA A 114 7.32 -8.72 -4.68
C ALA A 114 6.49 -8.12 -3.52
N ALA A 115 7.09 -7.30 -2.66
CA ALA A 115 6.43 -6.65 -1.54
C ALA A 115 5.30 -5.71 -1.97
N GLU A 116 5.43 -5.01 -3.09
CA GLU A 116 4.40 -4.12 -3.64
C GLU A 116 3.31 -4.89 -4.40
N LEU A 117 3.69 -5.90 -5.20
CA LEU A 117 2.74 -6.60 -6.07
C LEU A 117 1.94 -7.68 -5.35
N ILE A 118 2.55 -8.44 -4.42
CA ILE A 118 1.88 -9.57 -3.76
C ILE A 118 0.65 -9.13 -2.95
N PRO A 119 0.72 -8.10 -2.08
CA PRO A 119 -0.44 -7.62 -1.35
C PRO A 119 -1.57 -7.16 -2.27
N SER A 120 -1.22 -6.48 -3.36
CA SER A 120 -2.18 -5.99 -4.36
C SER A 120 -2.89 -7.13 -5.07
N ILE A 121 -2.15 -8.17 -5.47
CA ILE A 121 -2.71 -9.38 -6.11
C ILE A 121 -3.59 -10.16 -5.13
N ILE A 122 -3.17 -10.32 -3.88
CA ILE A 122 -3.96 -11.02 -2.85
C ILE A 122 -5.25 -10.25 -2.58
N SER A 123 -5.16 -8.94 -2.39
CA SER A 123 -6.34 -8.09 -2.17
C SER A 123 -7.32 -8.18 -3.33
N LEU A 124 -6.83 -8.15 -4.57
CA LEU A 124 -7.67 -8.30 -5.76
C LEU A 124 -8.31 -9.70 -5.86
N SER A 125 -7.61 -10.75 -5.43
CA SER A 125 -8.13 -12.13 -5.46
C SER A 125 -9.13 -12.42 -4.34
N THR A 126 -8.94 -11.85 -3.15
CA THR A 126 -9.83 -12.06 -1.98
C THR A 126 -11.09 -11.20 -2.04
N SER A 127 -10.97 -9.93 -2.41
CA SER A 127 -12.12 -9.05 -2.57
C SER A 127 -12.85 -9.26 -3.91
N GLY A 128 -12.16 -9.82 -4.90
CA GLY A 128 -12.64 -9.99 -6.26
C GLY A 128 -12.93 -8.66 -6.96
N LEU A 129 -12.94 -8.67 -8.29
CA LEU A 129 -13.43 -7.49 -9.05
C LEU A 129 -14.89 -7.16 -8.72
N SER A 130 -15.70 -8.19 -8.44
CA SER A 130 -17.10 -8.06 -8.05
C SER A 130 -17.28 -7.43 -6.67
N GLY A 131 -16.39 -7.70 -5.71
CA GLY A 131 -16.41 -7.07 -4.39
C GLY A 131 -16.08 -5.58 -4.47
N ILE A 132 -15.04 -5.23 -5.24
CA ILE A 132 -14.68 -3.84 -5.50
C ILE A 132 -15.81 -3.11 -6.26
N ALA A 133 -16.37 -3.73 -7.30
CA ALA A 133 -17.47 -3.17 -8.06
C ALA A 133 -18.74 -3.00 -7.22
N GLY A 134 -19.08 -3.98 -6.37
CA GLY A 134 -20.21 -3.88 -5.44
C GLY A 134 -20.02 -2.80 -4.40
N MET A 135 -18.81 -2.69 -3.87
CA MET A 135 -18.44 -1.61 -2.95
C MET A 135 -18.55 -0.24 -3.62
N LEU A 136 -18.04 -0.08 -4.83
CA LEU A 136 -18.11 1.16 -5.60
C LEU A 136 -19.57 1.52 -5.94
N GLY A 137 -20.36 0.56 -6.42
CA GLY A 137 -21.76 0.78 -6.82
C GLY A 137 -22.69 1.21 -5.68
N SER A 138 -22.37 0.80 -4.43
CA SER A 138 -23.14 1.18 -3.23
C SER A 138 -23.06 2.67 -2.89
N PHE A 139 -22.02 3.37 -3.33
CA PHE A 139 -21.80 4.79 -3.05
C PHE A 139 -22.36 5.74 -4.12
N GLY A 140 -22.90 5.18 -5.20
CA GLY A 140 -23.38 5.94 -6.35
C GLY A 140 -22.28 6.35 -7.34
N PRO A 141 -22.64 6.74 -8.56
CA PRO A 141 -21.70 6.85 -9.68
C PRO A 141 -20.62 7.91 -9.50
N MET A 142 -20.85 8.94 -8.71
CA MET A 142 -19.87 9.99 -8.46
C MET A 142 -18.74 9.51 -7.53
N VAL A 143 -19.08 8.82 -6.45
CA VAL A 143 -18.11 8.27 -5.50
C VAL A 143 -17.39 7.09 -6.12
N GLU A 144 -18.10 6.25 -6.88
CA GLU A 144 -17.51 5.17 -7.67
C GLU A 144 -16.38 5.67 -8.56
N GLY A 145 -16.62 6.75 -9.32
CA GLY A 145 -15.61 7.34 -10.19
C GLY A 145 -14.38 7.84 -9.44
N VAL A 146 -14.56 8.55 -8.32
CA VAL A 146 -13.45 9.06 -7.50
C VAL A 146 -12.63 7.91 -6.90
N MET A 147 -13.28 6.90 -6.35
CA MET A 147 -12.58 5.73 -5.77
C MET A 147 -11.83 4.94 -6.83
N ALA A 148 -12.44 4.71 -7.99
CA ALA A 148 -11.79 4.01 -9.10
C ALA A 148 -10.53 4.74 -9.58
N ILE A 149 -10.61 6.06 -9.72
CA ILE A 149 -9.46 6.91 -10.09
C ILE A 149 -8.37 6.82 -9.00
N THR A 150 -8.74 6.87 -7.72
CA THR A 150 -7.79 6.79 -6.61
C THR A 150 -7.05 5.45 -6.60
N ILE A 151 -7.77 4.34 -6.75
CA ILE A 151 -7.17 2.99 -6.84
C ILE A 151 -6.25 2.90 -8.05
N ALA A 152 -6.70 3.39 -9.22
CA ALA A 152 -5.88 3.39 -10.43
C ALA A 152 -4.59 4.21 -10.26
N LEU A 153 -4.65 5.38 -9.61
CA LEU A 153 -3.47 6.21 -9.34
C LEU A 153 -2.47 5.51 -8.42
N ILE A 154 -2.93 4.82 -7.38
CA ILE A 154 -2.06 4.04 -6.49
C ILE A 154 -1.31 2.97 -7.29
N PHE A 155 -2.03 2.16 -8.08
CA PHE A 155 -1.42 1.15 -8.94
C PHE A 155 -0.40 1.73 -9.95
N ILE A 156 -0.73 2.87 -10.55
CA ILE A 156 0.19 3.55 -11.47
C ILE A 156 1.45 3.98 -10.74
N CYS A 157 1.33 4.54 -9.54
CA CYS A 157 2.49 4.93 -8.73
C CYS A 157 3.38 3.72 -8.41
N ASP A 158 2.82 2.58 -7.99
CA ASP A 158 3.59 1.36 -7.68
C ASP A 158 4.35 0.86 -8.92
N ILE A 159 3.67 0.80 -10.07
CA ILE A 159 4.28 0.40 -11.34
C ILE A 159 5.39 1.37 -11.75
N VAL A 160 5.17 2.68 -11.62
CA VAL A 160 6.19 3.71 -11.93
C VAL A 160 7.42 3.52 -11.06
N PHE A 161 7.27 3.30 -9.75
CA PHE A 161 8.41 3.06 -8.87
C PHE A 161 9.16 1.78 -9.24
N ILE A 162 8.46 0.69 -9.56
CA ILE A 162 9.08 -0.57 -10.01
C ILE A 162 9.87 -0.34 -11.30
N ILE A 163 9.33 0.38 -12.28
CA ILE A 163 10.03 0.72 -13.52
C ILE A 163 11.26 1.57 -13.24
N LEU A 164 11.14 2.61 -12.41
CA LEU A 164 12.24 3.50 -12.06
C LEU A 164 13.40 2.77 -11.36
N TYR A 165 13.08 1.84 -10.46
CA TYR A 165 14.08 0.97 -9.85
C TYR A 165 14.68 -0.01 -10.89
N GLY A 166 13.84 -0.58 -11.77
CA GLY A 166 14.25 -1.49 -12.83
C GLY A 166 15.27 -0.85 -13.79
N LEU A 167 15.08 0.41 -14.14
CA LEU A 167 16.05 1.16 -14.99
C LEU A 167 17.42 1.33 -14.33
N ASN A 168 17.49 1.28 -13.01
CA ASN A 168 18.73 1.39 -12.24
C ASN A 168 19.42 0.05 -11.96
N LEU A 169 18.81 -1.09 -12.33
CA LEU A 169 19.39 -2.43 -12.14
C LEU A 169 20.77 -2.60 -12.80
N LYS A 170 21.03 -1.91 -13.89
CA LYS A 170 22.33 -1.94 -14.56
C LYS A 170 23.50 -1.39 -13.72
N HIS A 171 23.20 -0.61 -12.68
CA HIS A 171 24.18 -0.01 -11.78
C HIS A 171 24.34 -0.80 -10.46
N MET A 172 23.59 -1.91 -10.32
CA MET A 172 23.64 -2.79 -9.14
C MET A 172 24.43 -4.07 -9.48
N SER A 173 24.97 -4.70 -8.45
CA SER A 173 25.72 -5.97 -8.53
C SER A 173 24.92 -7.17 -8.02
#